data_bc3b6a5aa512b9e625eb351651db35f3
#
_entry.id   bc3b6a5aa512b9e625eb351651db35f3
#
_cell.length_a   1.000
_cell.length_b   1.000
_cell.length_c   1.000
_cell.angle_alpha   90.00
_cell.angle_beta   90.00
_cell.angle_gamma   90.00
#
_symmetry.space_group_name_H-M   'P 1'
#
loop_
_entity.id
_entity.type
_entity.pdbx_description
1 polymer ?
#
loop_
_entity_poly.entity_id
_entity_poly.type
_entity_poly.pdbx_seq_one_letter_code
_entity_poly.pdbx_strand_id
1 'polypeptide(L)'
;MLIDSALGRMKEENTKYNKTKLACYLGFITQAIVANFTPLLFMVFHREYEVSIARLALIPAVFYIVQLITDFLCAKFKDINYRKSIIVSEVTSAMGLIGLAFIPQLFADPLTGILLCVSVYAVGSGLIEVLCSPIIEACPFPNKESMMSLLHSFYCWGAVGVILGSTLFFTCFGLANWKVLACLWALVPLYNVINFATCPIEPIVQHAESMSMTQLLGKRFFWLFLILMVAAGASEVTMAQWASAFAEESLGVEKAVGDLAGPCGFAFCMGLGRLWYGKKGERLDLSAYMLGAGVLCFVAYLAASLTPWPVVSLAGCMVTGLAVGIMWPGSISLTSARIPTGGTAMFALLALAGDAGGTFGPSLVGLCTRSAGSDIQSGLLAASVFPVILVVCIKGITRERAKSA
;
A
#
# COMPACT_ATOMS: atom_id res chain seq x y z
N MET A 1 -24.21 9.76 -35.43
CA MET A 1 -25.37 9.81 -34.52
C MET A 1 -25.35 8.71 -33.45
N LEU A 2 -25.29 7.38 -33.79
CA LEU A 2 -25.17 6.33 -32.75
C LEU A 2 -23.85 6.36 -32.01
N ILE A 3 -22.74 6.61 -32.70
CA ILE A 3 -21.39 6.72 -32.09
C ILE A 3 -21.28 7.98 -31.23
N ASP A 4 -21.83 9.11 -31.67
CA ASP A 4 -21.85 10.36 -30.91
C ASP A 4 -22.70 10.28 -29.64
N SER A 5 -23.84 9.55 -29.73
CA SER A 5 -24.68 9.29 -28.55
C SER A 5 -24.06 8.31 -27.57
N ALA A 6 -23.24 7.37 -28.05
CA ALA A 6 -22.46 6.46 -27.17
C ALA A 6 -21.30 7.18 -26.50
N LEU A 7 -20.56 8.02 -27.25
CA LEU A 7 -19.49 8.87 -26.71
C LEU A 7 -20.02 9.91 -25.72
N GLY A 8 -21.21 10.47 -25.98
CA GLY A 8 -21.88 11.39 -25.06
C GLY A 8 -22.25 10.69 -23.75
N ARG A 9 -22.84 9.51 -23.79
CA ARG A 9 -23.18 8.69 -22.62
C ARG A 9 -21.94 8.28 -21.82
N MET A 10 -20.88 7.85 -22.48
CA MET A 10 -19.61 7.52 -21.80
C MET A 10 -18.97 8.73 -21.10
N LYS A 11 -19.10 9.94 -21.67
CA LYS A 11 -18.65 11.18 -21.01
C LYS A 11 -19.50 11.54 -19.79
N GLU A 12 -20.82 11.41 -19.87
CA GLU A 12 -21.73 11.64 -18.74
C GLU A 12 -21.52 10.63 -17.62
N GLU A 13 -21.38 9.34 -17.94
CA GLU A 13 -21.07 8.28 -16.98
C GLU A 13 -19.73 8.53 -16.29
N ASN A 14 -18.67 8.86 -17.03
CA ASN A 14 -17.38 9.22 -16.45
C ASN A 14 -17.48 10.41 -15.48
N THR A 15 -18.33 11.39 -15.79
CA THR A 15 -18.53 12.57 -14.93
C THR A 15 -19.27 12.20 -13.64
N LYS A 16 -20.25 11.28 -13.70
CA LYS A 16 -21.01 10.77 -12.55
C LYS A 16 -20.09 10.16 -11.48
N TYR A 17 -19.09 9.36 -11.88
CA TYR A 17 -18.18 8.66 -10.96
C TYR A 17 -16.92 9.45 -10.57
N ASN A 18 -16.76 10.69 -11.05
CA ASN A 18 -15.61 11.52 -10.64
C ASN A 18 -15.55 11.75 -9.13
N LYS A 19 -16.72 11.85 -8.46
CA LYS A 19 -16.78 11.99 -7.01
C LYS A 19 -16.36 10.71 -6.28
N THR A 20 -16.77 9.54 -6.80
CA THR A 20 -16.34 8.23 -6.28
C THR A 20 -14.84 8.03 -6.44
N LYS A 21 -14.31 8.39 -7.62
CA LYS A 21 -12.89 8.37 -7.91
C LYS A 21 -12.10 9.25 -6.94
N LEU A 22 -12.55 10.50 -6.74
CA LEU A 22 -11.92 11.42 -5.79
C LEU A 22 -11.99 10.86 -4.35
N ALA A 23 -13.13 10.33 -3.93
CA ALA A 23 -13.27 9.74 -2.60
C ALA A 23 -12.31 8.56 -2.38
N CYS A 24 -12.16 7.66 -3.36
CA CYS A 24 -11.20 6.56 -3.27
C CYS A 24 -9.74 7.05 -3.27
N TYR A 25 -9.40 8.09 -4.04
CA TYR A 25 -8.07 8.70 -4.02
C TYR A 25 -7.74 9.31 -2.65
N LEU A 26 -8.69 10.04 -2.07
CA LEU A 26 -8.55 10.59 -0.71
C LEU A 26 -8.49 9.47 0.34
N GLY A 27 -9.19 8.35 0.14
CA GLY A 27 -9.08 7.17 0.98
C GLY A 27 -7.64 6.66 1.04
N PHE A 28 -6.97 6.49 -0.11
CA PHE A 28 -5.55 6.09 -0.14
C PHE A 28 -4.61 7.16 0.44
N ILE A 29 -4.94 8.45 0.33
CA ILE A 29 -4.21 9.50 1.04
C ILE A 29 -4.43 9.37 2.56
N THR A 30 -5.67 9.08 3.02
CA THR A 30 -5.95 8.80 4.44
C THR A 30 -5.12 7.62 4.94
N GLN A 31 -5.07 6.53 4.17
CA GLN A 31 -4.24 5.36 4.50
C GLN A 31 -2.75 5.75 4.61
N ALA A 32 -2.25 6.55 3.67
CA ALA A 32 -0.87 7.04 3.71
C ALA A 32 -0.60 7.92 4.94
N ILE A 33 -1.55 8.77 5.35
CA ILE A 33 -1.44 9.61 6.56
C ILE A 33 -1.27 8.72 7.79
N VAL A 34 -2.17 7.78 8.02
CA VAL A 34 -2.16 6.96 9.25
C VAL A 34 -0.97 6.00 9.29
N ALA A 35 -0.48 5.54 8.14
CA ALA A 35 0.68 4.65 8.07
C ALA A 35 2.02 5.40 8.25
N ASN A 36 2.13 6.66 7.80
CA ASN A 36 3.42 7.36 7.73
C ASN A 36 3.57 8.49 8.75
N PHE A 37 2.49 9.03 9.32
CA PHE A 37 2.59 10.17 10.26
C PHE A 37 3.19 9.75 11.62
N THR A 38 2.70 8.66 12.22
CA THR A 38 3.13 8.23 13.56
C THR A 38 4.63 7.86 13.63
N PRO A 39 5.24 7.20 12.62
CA PRO A 39 6.69 7.00 12.59
C PRO A 39 7.52 8.27 12.67
N LEU A 40 7.05 9.39 12.12
CA LEU A 40 7.74 10.69 12.21
C LEU A 40 7.78 11.22 13.66
N LEU A 41 6.89 10.74 14.53
CA LEU A 41 6.77 11.16 15.93
C LEU A 41 7.55 10.26 16.91
N PHE A 42 8.26 9.22 16.45
CA PHE A 42 8.94 8.27 17.34
C PHE A 42 9.88 8.97 18.33
N MET A 43 10.69 9.90 17.83
CA MET A 43 11.61 10.65 18.70
C MET A 43 10.89 11.66 19.60
N VAL A 44 9.71 12.13 19.20
CA VAL A 44 8.84 12.96 20.04
C VAL A 44 8.29 12.12 21.18
N PHE A 45 7.78 10.92 20.92
CA PHE A 45 7.28 10.00 21.94
C PHE A 45 8.38 9.53 22.88
N HIS A 46 9.59 9.30 22.34
CA HIS A 46 10.74 8.97 23.17
C HIS A 46 11.07 10.09 24.17
N ARG A 47 11.05 11.34 23.73
CA ARG A 47 11.42 12.51 24.55
C ARG A 47 10.29 12.99 25.47
N GLU A 48 9.05 13.04 24.96
CA GLU A 48 7.89 13.61 25.68
C GLU A 48 7.29 12.60 26.67
N TYR A 49 7.25 11.30 26.28
CA TYR A 49 6.60 10.24 27.05
C TYR A 49 7.57 9.21 27.61
N GLU A 50 8.88 9.43 27.48
CA GLU A 50 9.94 8.53 27.96
C GLU A 50 9.80 7.08 27.46
N VAL A 51 9.15 6.88 26.31
CA VAL A 51 9.00 5.56 25.68
C VAL A 51 10.35 5.12 25.13
N SER A 52 10.85 3.97 25.54
CA SER A 52 12.12 3.45 25.03
C SER A 52 12.04 3.14 23.52
N ILE A 53 13.15 3.35 22.81
CA ILE A 53 13.23 3.12 21.34
C ILE A 53 12.81 1.69 20.99
N ALA A 54 13.20 0.71 21.81
CA ALA A 54 12.80 -0.69 21.59
C ALA A 54 11.27 -0.88 21.68
N ARG A 55 10.58 -0.15 22.56
CA ARG A 55 9.12 -0.22 22.70
C ARG A 55 8.37 0.52 21.58
N LEU A 56 8.99 1.51 20.94
CA LEU A 56 8.40 2.20 19.79
C LEU A 56 8.17 1.24 18.60
N ALA A 57 8.97 0.18 18.47
CA ALA A 57 8.78 -0.85 17.46
C ALA A 57 7.43 -1.59 17.57
N LEU A 58 6.76 -1.53 18.73
CA LEU A 58 5.39 -2.07 18.89
C LEU A 58 4.35 -1.29 18.08
N ILE A 59 4.60 -0.02 17.77
CA ILE A 59 3.66 0.83 17.03
C ILE A 59 3.37 0.28 15.64
N PRO A 60 4.36 0.11 14.74
CA PRO A 60 4.12 -0.49 13.44
C PRO A 60 3.68 -1.96 13.54
N ALA A 61 4.18 -2.73 14.53
CA ALA A 61 3.77 -4.11 14.72
C ALA A 61 2.26 -4.21 15.00
N VAL A 62 1.73 -3.41 15.92
CA VAL A 62 0.30 -3.37 16.24
C VAL A 62 -0.52 -2.87 15.05
N PHE A 63 -0.02 -1.85 14.33
CA PHE A 63 -0.68 -1.33 13.13
C PHE A 63 -0.92 -2.46 12.10
N TYR A 64 0.12 -3.17 11.69
CA TYR A 64 0.00 -4.22 10.68
C TYR A 64 -0.76 -5.45 11.18
N ILE A 65 -0.63 -5.84 12.46
CA ILE A 65 -1.42 -6.94 13.03
C ILE A 65 -2.92 -6.61 12.99
N VAL A 66 -3.31 -5.39 13.37
CA VAL A 66 -4.71 -4.98 13.33
C VAL A 66 -5.22 -4.88 11.89
N GLN A 67 -4.39 -4.39 10.96
CA GLN A 67 -4.72 -4.37 9.53
C GLN A 67 -4.96 -5.78 9.00
N LEU A 68 -4.04 -6.73 9.22
CA LEU A 68 -4.19 -8.14 8.86
C LEU A 68 -5.47 -8.78 9.42
N ILE A 69 -5.81 -8.48 10.68
CA ILE A 69 -7.05 -8.97 11.29
C ILE A 69 -8.28 -8.37 10.57
N THR A 70 -8.23 -7.09 10.22
CA THR A 70 -9.31 -6.40 9.50
C THR A 70 -9.51 -7.01 8.11
N ASP A 71 -8.45 -7.25 7.37
CA ASP A 71 -8.47 -7.88 6.05
C ASP A 71 -9.05 -9.29 6.11
N PHE A 72 -8.60 -10.08 7.11
CA PHE A 72 -9.14 -11.42 7.34
C PHE A 72 -10.64 -11.41 7.64
N LEU A 73 -11.09 -10.47 8.49
CA LEU A 73 -12.52 -10.32 8.79
C LEU A 73 -13.31 -9.92 7.54
N CYS A 74 -12.79 -8.99 6.73
CA CYS A 74 -13.40 -8.63 5.45
C CYS A 74 -13.45 -9.81 4.48
N ALA A 75 -12.43 -10.66 4.43
CA ALA A 75 -12.43 -11.88 3.62
C ALA A 75 -13.49 -12.89 4.07
N LYS A 76 -13.74 -12.96 5.36
CA LYS A 76 -14.70 -13.91 5.96
C LYS A 76 -16.16 -13.48 5.79
N PHE A 77 -16.46 -12.20 5.91
CA PHE A 77 -17.81 -11.68 5.83
C PHE A 77 -18.20 -11.36 4.38
N LYS A 78 -19.28 -12.00 3.89
CA LYS A 78 -19.79 -11.79 2.53
C LYS A 78 -20.63 -10.52 2.40
N ASP A 79 -21.36 -10.18 3.45
CA ASP A 79 -22.39 -9.14 3.43
C ASP A 79 -21.85 -7.80 3.95
N ILE A 80 -20.83 -7.28 3.27
CA ILE A 80 -20.25 -5.98 3.62
C ILE A 80 -21.05 -4.87 2.95
N ASN A 81 -21.58 -3.94 3.76
CA ASN A 81 -22.16 -2.71 3.25
C ASN A 81 -21.02 -1.72 2.92
N TYR A 82 -20.59 -1.67 1.66
CA TYR A 82 -19.46 -0.86 1.21
C TYR A 82 -19.53 0.59 1.68
N ARG A 83 -20.69 1.25 1.51
CA ARG A 83 -20.85 2.65 1.92
C ARG A 83 -20.66 2.84 3.42
N LYS A 84 -21.30 2.00 4.24
CA LYS A 84 -21.16 2.12 5.71
C LYS A 84 -19.74 1.80 6.15
N SER A 85 -19.15 0.73 5.59
CA SER A 85 -17.81 0.28 5.99
C SER A 85 -16.73 1.27 5.59
N ILE A 86 -16.83 1.89 4.39
CA ILE A 86 -15.84 2.89 3.97
C ILE A 86 -16.01 4.22 4.73
N ILE A 87 -17.21 4.58 5.17
CA ILE A 87 -17.43 5.72 6.07
C ILE A 87 -16.83 5.42 7.44
N VAL A 88 -17.03 4.20 7.96
CA VAL A 88 -16.43 3.76 9.24
C VAL A 88 -14.92 3.83 9.16
N SER A 89 -14.30 3.45 8.04
CA SER A 89 -12.84 3.52 7.89
C SER A 89 -12.30 4.94 8.02
N GLU A 90 -12.95 5.91 7.38
CA GLU A 90 -12.53 7.33 7.47
C GLU A 90 -12.77 7.90 8.87
N VAL A 91 -13.90 7.56 9.51
CA VAL A 91 -14.21 7.97 10.87
C VAL A 91 -13.20 7.39 11.86
N THR A 92 -12.88 6.10 11.79
CA THR A 92 -11.89 5.46 12.68
C THR A 92 -10.49 6.03 12.44
N SER A 93 -10.11 6.31 11.20
CA SER A 93 -8.85 6.98 10.87
C SER A 93 -8.76 8.36 11.50
N ALA A 94 -9.82 9.17 11.38
CA ALA A 94 -9.87 10.50 12.01
C ALA A 94 -9.85 10.42 13.54
N MET A 95 -10.65 9.50 14.12
CA MET A 95 -10.70 9.31 15.58
C MET A 95 -9.34 8.89 16.14
N GLY A 96 -8.64 7.98 15.46
CA GLY A 96 -7.32 7.54 15.90
C GLY A 96 -6.28 8.66 15.82
N LEU A 97 -6.29 9.50 14.77
CA LEU A 97 -5.39 10.65 14.65
C LEU A 97 -5.68 11.72 15.71
N ILE A 98 -6.96 12.07 15.93
CA ILE A 98 -7.35 13.01 17.00
C ILE A 98 -7.04 12.43 18.36
N GLY A 99 -7.36 11.15 18.57
CA GLY A 99 -7.08 10.44 19.80
C GLY A 99 -5.59 10.45 20.15
N LEU A 100 -4.72 10.30 19.15
CA LEU A 100 -3.27 10.32 19.35
C LEU A 100 -2.79 11.64 20.01
N ALA A 101 -3.46 12.75 19.75
CA ALA A 101 -3.13 14.06 20.34
C ALA A 101 -3.52 14.17 21.84
N PHE A 102 -4.54 13.41 22.30
CA PHE A 102 -5.14 13.61 23.62
C PHE A 102 -5.15 12.36 24.51
N ILE A 103 -5.21 11.17 23.96
CA ILE A 103 -5.40 9.93 24.72
C ILE A 103 -4.11 9.43 25.41
N PRO A 104 -2.90 9.51 24.85
CA PRO A 104 -1.70 8.95 25.46
C PRO A 104 -1.45 9.45 26.89
N GLN A 105 -1.67 10.73 27.13
CA GLN A 105 -1.46 11.35 28.43
C GLN A 105 -2.50 10.96 29.52
N LEU A 106 -3.57 10.26 29.15
CA LEU A 106 -4.58 9.77 30.09
C LEU A 106 -4.22 8.41 30.71
N PHE A 107 -3.21 7.75 30.18
CA PHE A 107 -2.75 6.45 30.65
C PHE A 107 -1.50 6.59 31.53
N ALA A 108 -1.37 5.75 32.51
CA ALA A 108 -0.15 5.66 33.33
C ALA A 108 1.09 5.32 32.50
N ASP A 109 0.92 4.47 31.46
CA ASP A 109 1.91 4.24 30.41
C ASP A 109 1.38 4.85 29.10
N PRO A 110 1.91 5.99 28.64
CA PRO A 110 1.45 6.67 27.45
C PRO A 110 1.51 5.82 26.18
N LEU A 111 2.43 4.84 26.11
CA LEU A 111 2.50 3.91 24.98
C LEU A 111 1.20 3.11 24.81
N THR A 112 0.55 2.72 25.90
CA THR A 112 -0.75 2.03 25.84
C THR A 112 -1.80 2.89 25.14
N GLY A 113 -1.86 4.18 25.46
CA GLY A 113 -2.74 5.13 24.77
C GLY A 113 -2.40 5.31 23.29
N ILE A 114 -1.09 5.38 22.96
CA ILE A 114 -0.63 5.42 21.57
C ILE A 114 -1.08 4.18 20.82
N LEU A 115 -0.83 2.98 21.36
CA LEU A 115 -1.20 1.71 20.72
C LEU A 115 -2.72 1.56 20.53
N LEU A 116 -3.52 2.07 21.47
CA LEU A 116 -4.98 2.12 21.32
C LEU A 116 -5.39 2.99 20.11
N CYS A 117 -4.84 4.20 20.00
CA CYS A 117 -5.11 5.10 18.88
C CYS A 117 -4.65 4.51 17.55
N VAL A 118 -3.46 3.90 17.55
CA VAL A 118 -2.90 3.16 16.40
C VAL A 118 -3.85 2.05 15.97
N SER A 119 -4.36 1.25 16.91
CA SER A 119 -5.32 0.18 16.61
C SER A 119 -6.60 0.71 15.98
N VAL A 120 -7.10 1.85 16.45
CA VAL A 120 -8.32 2.46 15.92
C VAL A 120 -8.13 2.89 14.47
N TYR A 121 -7.06 3.62 14.14
CA TYR A 121 -6.85 4.02 12.77
C TYR A 121 -6.33 2.89 11.86
N ALA A 122 -5.71 1.85 12.41
CA ALA A 122 -5.31 0.66 11.65
C ALA A 122 -6.52 -0.13 11.12
N VAL A 123 -7.62 -0.21 11.90
CA VAL A 123 -8.90 -0.72 11.38
C VAL A 123 -9.36 0.10 10.18
N GLY A 124 -9.27 1.43 10.26
CA GLY A 124 -9.59 2.33 9.15
C GLY A 124 -8.71 2.04 7.92
N SER A 125 -7.41 1.90 8.13
CA SER A 125 -6.44 1.59 7.08
C SER A 125 -6.76 0.29 6.33
N GLY A 126 -7.00 -0.82 7.06
CA GLY A 126 -7.35 -2.10 6.45
C GLY A 126 -8.67 -2.04 5.68
N LEU A 127 -9.70 -1.39 6.22
CA LEU A 127 -10.96 -1.20 5.50
C LEU A 127 -10.77 -0.39 4.20
N ILE A 128 -9.95 0.67 4.19
CA ILE A 128 -9.66 1.44 2.97
C ILE A 128 -9.00 0.54 1.94
N GLU A 129 -8.01 -0.24 2.34
CA GLU A 129 -7.25 -1.12 1.47
C GLU A 129 -8.13 -2.15 0.78
N VAL A 130 -8.99 -2.82 1.53
CA VAL A 130 -9.88 -3.86 1.01
C VAL A 130 -11.02 -3.31 0.18
N LEU A 131 -11.57 -2.11 0.51
CA LEU A 131 -12.82 -1.63 -0.06
C LEU A 131 -12.64 -0.66 -1.22
N CYS A 132 -11.59 0.17 -1.25
CA CYS A 132 -11.41 1.16 -2.32
C CYS A 132 -11.17 0.51 -3.68
N SER A 133 -10.37 -0.56 -3.72
CA SER A 133 -10.09 -1.29 -4.97
C SER A 133 -11.34 -1.87 -5.63
N PRO A 134 -12.20 -2.63 -4.93
CA PRO A 134 -13.45 -3.12 -5.53
C PRO A 134 -14.45 -2.00 -5.86
N ILE A 135 -14.48 -0.89 -5.11
CA ILE A 135 -15.34 0.26 -5.45
C ILE A 135 -14.94 0.85 -6.81
N ILE A 136 -13.65 1.03 -7.06
CA ILE A 136 -13.15 1.51 -8.37
C ILE A 136 -13.35 0.47 -9.47
N GLU A 137 -13.13 -0.82 -9.17
CA GLU A 137 -13.31 -1.91 -10.12
C GLU A 137 -14.78 -2.04 -10.59
N ALA A 138 -15.74 -1.78 -9.70
CA ALA A 138 -17.17 -1.80 -10.03
C ALA A 138 -17.60 -0.60 -10.89
N CYS A 139 -16.90 0.52 -10.87
CA CYS A 139 -17.23 1.68 -11.68
C CYS A 139 -17.04 1.39 -13.18
N PRO A 140 -17.87 1.94 -14.07
CA PRO A 140 -17.82 1.68 -15.52
C PRO A 140 -16.72 2.49 -16.21
N PHE A 141 -15.48 2.43 -15.72
CA PHE A 141 -14.35 3.05 -16.38
C PHE A 141 -13.86 2.21 -17.56
N PRO A 142 -13.45 2.83 -18.67
CA PRO A 142 -13.06 2.12 -19.88
C PRO A 142 -11.78 1.29 -19.71
N ASN A 143 -10.85 1.74 -18.86
CA ASN A 143 -9.63 1.00 -18.55
C ASN A 143 -9.47 0.86 -17.05
N LYS A 144 -9.89 -0.30 -16.53
CA LYS A 144 -9.86 -0.61 -15.10
C LYS A 144 -8.45 -0.80 -14.56
N GLU A 145 -7.55 -1.37 -15.35
CA GLU A 145 -6.14 -1.60 -14.97
C GLU A 145 -5.42 -0.27 -14.74
N SER A 146 -5.59 0.67 -15.67
CA SER A 146 -5.04 2.02 -15.53
C SER A 146 -5.63 2.77 -14.35
N MET A 147 -6.95 2.65 -14.13
CA MET A 147 -7.62 3.26 -12.98
C MET A 147 -7.14 2.68 -11.65
N MET A 148 -6.93 1.36 -11.59
CA MET A 148 -6.38 0.71 -10.40
C MET A 148 -4.96 1.19 -10.10
N SER A 149 -4.08 1.26 -11.11
CA SER A 149 -2.73 1.78 -10.96
C SER A 149 -2.72 3.24 -10.49
N LEU A 150 -3.60 4.07 -11.08
CA LEU A 150 -3.73 5.47 -10.69
C LEU A 150 -4.24 5.60 -9.24
N LEU A 151 -5.24 4.80 -8.84
CA LEU A 151 -5.76 4.75 -7.48
C LEU A 151 -4.63 4.51 -6.47
N HIS A 152 -3.87 3.44 -6.67
CA HIS A 152 -2.77 3.09 -5.76
C HIS A 152 -1.60 4.10 -5.80
N SER A 153 -1.47 4.92 -6.86
CA SER A 153 -0.47 5.99 -6.88
C SER A 153 -0.74 7.06 -5.83
N PHE A 154 -2.01 7.26 -5.45
CA PHE A 154 -2.38 8.24 -4.42
C PHE A 154 -1.90 7.87 -3.02
N TYR A 155 -1.69 6.59 -2.72
CA TYR A 155 -0.98 6.19 -1.51
C TYR A 155 0.47 6.74 -1.50
N CYS A 156 1.19 6.58 -2.62
CA CYS A 156 2.58 7.04 -2.71
C CYS A 156 2.69 8.56 -2.59
N TRP A 157 1.83 9.28 -3.32
CA TRP A 157 1.78 10.74 -3.24
C TRP A 157 1.31 11.23 -1.88
N GLY A 158 0.39 10.49 -1.25
CA GLY A 158 -0.03 10.72 0.12
C GLY A 158 1.14 10.58 1.08
N ALA A 159 1.92 9.50 1.00
CA ALA A 159 3.10 9.29 1.83
C ALA A 159 4.14 10.41 1.65
N VAL A 160 4.50 10.75 0.42
CA VAL A 160 5.40 11.89 0.13
C VAL A 160 4.82 13.18 0.69
N GLY A 161 3.53 13.45 0.48
CA GLY A 161 2.84 14.64 0.97
C GLY A 161 2.84 14.75 2.50
N VAL A 162 2.59 13.63 3.19
CA VAL A 162 2.61 13.57 4.66
C VAL A 162 4.01 13.83 5.21
N ILE A 163 5.03 13.18 4.64
CA ILE A 163 6.41 13.36 5.11
C ILE A 163 6.86 14.80 4.89
N LEU A 164 6.74 15.31 3.66
CA LEU A 164 7.15 16.68 3.35
C LEU A 164 6.33 17.74 4.09
N GLY A 165 5.00 17.57 4.14
CA GLY A 165 4.11 18.50 4.83
C GLY A 165 4.36 18.53 6.33
N SER A 166 4.58 17.36 6.96
CA SER A 166 4.91 17.28 8.39
C SER A 166 6.29 17.87 8.68
N THR A 167 7.30 17.58 7.85
CA THR A 167 8.65 18.15 8.00
C THR A 167 8.61 19.68 7.89
N LEU A 168 7.89 20.20 6.90
CA LEU A 168 7.71 21.65 6.72
C LEU A 168 7.00 22.27 7.93
N PHE A 169 5.92 21.64 8.40
CA PHE A 169 5.19 22.11 9.59
C PHE A 169 6.12 22.15 10.82
N PHE A 170 6.87 21.10 11.07
CA PHE A 170 7.79 21.04 12.21
C PHE A 170 8.93 22.06 12.09
N THR A 171 9.40 22.33 10.89
CA THR A 171 10.42 23.38 10.65
C THR A 171 9.87 24.77 10.94
N CYS A 172 8.62 25.05 10.56
CA CYS A 172 8.01 26.36 10.74
C CYS A 172 7.47 26.58 12.15
N PHE A 173 6.86 25.56 12.77
CA PHE A 173 6.10 25.69 14.02
C PHE A 173 6.70 24.92 15.19
N GLY A 174 7.75 24.13 14.95
CA GLY A 174 8.42 23.30 15.96
C GLY A 174 7.71 21.97 16.25
N LEU A 175 8.49 21.00 16.72
CA LEU A 175 8.04 19.64 17.04
C LEU A 175 7.00 19.58 18.17
N ALA A 176 7.01 20.56 19.11
CA ALA A 176 6.05 20.62 20.21
C ALA A 176 4.60 20.74 19.75
N ASN A 177 4.38 21.21 18.51
CA ASN A 177 3.04 21.39 17.93
C ASN A 177 2.52 20.14 17.18
N TRP A 178 3.13 18.97 17.37
CA TRP A 178 2.74 17.74 16.69
C TRP A 178 1.27 17.34 16.92
N LYS A 179 0.69 17.68 18.09
CA LYS A 179 -0.73 17.43 18.41
C LYS A 179 -1.66 18.21 17.50
N VAL A 180 -1.31 19.48 17.20
CA VAL A 180 -2.04 20.31 16.24
C VAL A 180 -1.96 19.70 14.85
N LEU A 181 -0.78 19.25 14.44
CA LEU A 181 -0.58 18.61 13.14
C LEU A 181 -1.38 17.31 13.02
N ALA A 182 -1.45 16.48 14.09
CA ALA A 182 -2.30 15.28 14.11
C ALA A 182 -3.78 15.62 13.84
N CYS A 183 -4.30 16.68 14.48
CA CYS A 183 -5.66 17.17 14.24
C CYS A 183 -5.84 17.73 12.82
N LEU A 184 -4.84 18.41 12.27
CA LEU A 184 -4.88 18.90 10.89
C LEU A 184 -4.93 17.73 9.88
N TRP A 185 -4.11 16.70 10.07
CA TRP A 185 -4.18 15.51 9.23
C TRP A 185 -5.53 14.79 9.33
N ALA A 186 -6.18 14.82 10.48
CA ALA A 186 -7.52 14.25 10.66
C ALA A 186 -8.61 14.93 9.82
N LEU A 187 -8.40 16.17 9.36
CA LEU A 187 -9.35 16.87 8.48
C LEU A 187 -9.51 16.18 7.13
N VAL A 188 -8.50 15.48 6.65
CA VAL A 188 -8.55 14.74 5.36
C VAL A 188 -9.58 13.62 5.42
N PRO A 189 -9.51 12.63 6.35
CA PRO A 189 -10.54 11.61 6.49
C PRO A 189 -11.91 12.20 6.84
N LEU A 190 -12.02 13.23 7.69
CA LEU A 190 -13.30 13.87 8.00
C LEU A 190 -13.96 14.47 6.76
N TYR A 191 -13.20 15.15 5.91
CA TYR A 191 -13.69 15.65 4.63
C TYR A 191 -14.13 14.49 3.72
N ASN A 192 -13.38 13.38 3.74
CA ASN A 192 -13.66 12.24 2.87
C ASN A 192 -14.90 11.44 3.32
N VAL A 193 -15.28 11.47 4.59
CA VAL A 193 -16.59 10.98 5.06
C VAL A 193 -17.74 11.59 4.24
N ILE A 194 -17.70 12.91 3.99
CA ILE A 194 -18.73 13.61 3.22
C ILE A 194 -18.73 13.12 1.76
N ASN A 195 -17.55 12.89 1.19
CA ASN A 195 -17.43 12.38 -0.17
C ASN A 195 -18.03 10.97 -0.29
N PHE A 196 -17.65 10.02 0.58
CA PHE A 196 -18.19 8.67 0.56
C PHE A 196 -19.68 8.59 0.93
N ALA A 197 -20.17 9.50 1.76
CA ALA A 197 -21.61 9.57 2.08
C ALA A 197 -22.46 9.93 0.86
N THR A 198 -21.91 10.69 -0.09
CA THR A 198 -22.67 11.30 -1.19
C THR A 198 -22.24 10.85 -2.59
N CYS A 199 -21.12 10.14 -2.76
CA CYS A 199 -20.71 9.62 -4.07
C CYS A 199 -21.55 8.40 -4.48
N PRO A 200 -21.76 8.15 -5.78
CA PRO A 200 -22.37 6.91 -6.24
C PRO A 200 -21.40 5.73 -6.02
N ILE A 201 -21.89 4.65 -5.40
CA ILE A 201 -21.15 3.38 -5.25
C ILE A 201 -21.99 2.31 -5.94
N GLU A 202 -21.43 1.70 -6.99
CA GLU A 202 -22.11 0.63 -7.71
C GLU A 202 -22.15 -0.66 -6.89
N PRO A 203 -23.18 -1.49 -7.06
CA PRO A 203 -23.22 -2.81 -6.45
C PRO A 203 -22.02 -3.65 -6.88
N ILE A 204 -21.25 -4.09 -5.89
CA ILE A 204 -20.10 -4.95 -6.13
C ILE A 204 -20.56 -6.39 -6.02
N VAL A 205 -20.74 -7.07 -7.14
CA VAL A 205 -21.23 -8.44 -7.29
C VAL A 205 -22.40 -8.77 -6.35
N GLN A 206 -23.55 -9.07 -6.88
CA GLN A 206 -24.73 -9.44 -6.07
C GLN A 206 -24.40 -10.65 -5.18
N HIS A 207 -24.87 -10.63 -3.94
CA HIS A 207 -24.57 -11.63 -2.89
C HIS A 207 -24.74 -13.10 -3.32
N ALA A 208 -25.68 -13.36 -4.23
CA ALA A 208 -25.94 -14.71 -4.75
C ALA A 208 -24.83 -15.26 -5.65
N GLU A 209 -23.99 -14.39 -6.24
CA GLU A 209 -22.96 -14.76 -7.23
C GLU A 209 -21.53 -14.66 -6.69
N SER A 210 -21.33 -14.00 -5.54
CA SER A 210 -19.97 -13.82 -4.99
C SER A 210 -19.41 -15.11 -4.39
N MET A 211 -18.15 -15.40 -4.70
CA MET A 211 -17.46 -16.56 -4.17
C MET A 211 -17.11 -16.38 -2.70
N SER A 212 -17.26 -17.46 -1.91
CA SER A 212 -16.74 -17.51 -0.54
C SER A 212 -15.23 -17.69 -0.51
N MET A 213 -14.62 -17.35 0.63
CA MET A 213 -13.19 -17.59 0.87
C MET A 213 -12.80 -19.06 0.60
N THR A 214 -13.61 -20.03 1.07
CA THR A 214 -13.34 -21.45 0.85
C THR A 214 -13.42 -21.86 -0.61
N GLN A 215 -14.36 -21.29 -1.39
CA GLN A 215 -14.46 -21.53 -2.82
C GLN A 215 -13.27 -20.93 -3.58
N LEU A 216 -12.79 -19.74 -3.18
CA LEU A 216 -11.59 -19.12 -3.76
C LEU A 216 -10.35 -19.95 -3.47
N LEU A 217 -10.12 -20.34 -2.21
CA LEU A 217 -8.98 -21.16 -1.79
C LEU A 217 -9.02 -22.57 -2.37
N GLY A 218 -10.20 -23.08 -2.73
CA GLY A 218 -10.37 -24.34 -3.47
C GLY A 218 -9.88 -24.27 -4.93
N LYS A 219 -9.74 -23.08 -5.51
CA LYS A 219 -9.24 -22.91 -6.89
C LYS A 219 -7.72 -22.92 -6.90
N ARG A 220 -7.09 -23.95 -7.46
CA ARG A 220 -5.61 -24.04 -7.57
C ARG A 220 -4.99 -22.83 -8.26
N PHE A 221 -5.66 -22.28 -9.25
CA PHE A 221 -5.19 -21.10 -9.98
C PHE A 221 -5.17 -19.83 -9.11
N PHE A 222 -6.07 -19.70 -8.13
CA PHE A 222 -6.08 -18.57 -7.21
C PHE A 222 -4.83 -18.49 -6.32
N TRP A 223 -4.24 -19.63 -5.97
CA TRP A 223 -2.99 -19.67 -5.22
C TRP A 223 -1.82 -19.02 -5.96
N LEU A 224 -1.79 -19.04 -7.30
CA LEU A 224 -0.78 -18.31 -8.07
C LEU A 224 -0.89 -16.79 -7.84
N PHE A 225 -2.11 -16.27 -7.75
CA PHE A 225 -2.32 -14.85 -7.45
C PHE A 225 -1.97 -14.50 -6.01
N LEU A 226 -2.26 -15.36 -5.04
CA LEU A 226 -1.84 -15.16 -3.65
C LEU A 226 -0.32 -15.15 -3.54
N ILE A 227 0.38 -16.12 -4.15
CA ILE A 227 1.85 -16.15 -4.16
C ILE A 227 2.42 -14.92 -4.89
N LEU A 228 1.80 -14.49 -5.99
CA LEU A 228 2.17 -13.27 -6.70
C LEU A 228 2.07 -12.05 -5.79
N MET A 229 0.97 -11.93 -5.02
CA MET A 229 0.77 -10.82 -4.06
C MET A 229 1.76 -10.88 -2.90
N VAL A 230 2.02 -12.05 -2.32
CA VAL A 230 3.09 -12.21 -1.30
C VAL A 230 4.43 -11.72 -1.84
N ALA A 231 4.79 -12.13 -3.06
CA ALA A 231 6.06 -11.73 -3.66
C ALA A 231 6.09 -10.23 -4.01
N ALA A 232 4.96 -9.64 -4.40
CA ALA A 232 4.81 -8.21 -4.66
C ALA A 232 5.02 -7.40 -3.36
N GLY A 233 4.29 -7.72 -2.30
CA GLY A 233 4.43 -7.08 -1.00
C GLY A 233 5.82 -7.25 -0.41
N ALA A 234 6.39 -8.46 -0.50
CA ALA A 234 7.76 -8.72 -0.03
C ALA A 234 8.79 -7.86 -0.80
N SER A 235 8.69 -7.76 -2.12
CA SER A 235 9.63 -6.97 -2.92
C SER A 235 9.52 -5.47 -2.64
N GLU A 236 8.30 -4.96 -2.46
CA GLU A 236 8.02 -3.54 -2.18
C GLU A 236 8.49 -3.16 -0.78
N VAL A 237 7.94 -3.82 0.25
CA VAL A 237 8.14 -3.44 1.65
C VAL A 237 9.57 -3.69 2.12
N THR A 238 10.23 -4.75 1.63
CA THR A 238 11.63 -5.02 1.98
C THR A 238 12.54 -3.85 1.61
N MET A 239 12.47 -3.40 0.35
CA MET A 239 13.31 -2.29 -0.08
C MET A 239 12.94 -1.00 0.65
N ALA A 240 11.63 -0.70 0.77
CA ALA A 240 11.17 0.51 1.45
C ALA A 240 11.65 0.60 2.91
N GLN A 241 11.63 -0.52 3.66
CA GLN A 241 12.01 -0.53 5.08
C GLN A 241 13.52 -0.53 5.30
N TRP A 242 14.27 -1.23 4.46
CA TRP A 242 15.71 -1.39 4.67
C TRP A 242 16.58 -0.34 3.97
N ALA A 243 16.03 0.42 3.02
CA ALA A 243 16.81 1.35 2.19
C ALA A 243 17.54 2.42 3.01
N SER A 244 16.96 2.95 4.10
CA SER A 244 17.61 3.95 4.95
C SER A 244 18.77 3.33 5.74
N ALA A 245 18.52 2.23 6.48
CA ALA A 245 19.54 1.53 7.24
C ALA A 245 20.66 1.01 6.33
N PHE A 246 20.33 0.51 5.17
CA PHE A 246 21.28 0.08 4.16
C PHE A 246 22.17 1.22 3.66
N ALA A 247 21.60 2.39 3.41
CA ALA A 247 22.36 3.58 3.01
C ALA A 247 23.35 4.02 4.10
N GLU A 248 22.90 4.04 5.35
CA GLU A 248 23.71 4.48 6.48
C GLU A 248 24.79 3.44 6.86
N GLU A 249 24.40 2.18 7.09
CA GLU A 249 25.28 1.16 7.64
C GLU A 249 26.17 0.48 6.57
N SER A 250 25.63 0.20 5.38
CA SER A 250 26.38 -0.53 4.36
C SER A 250 27.08 0.39 3.36
N LEU A 251 26.51 1.58 3.08
CA LEU A 251 27.08 2.52 2.10
C LEU A 251 27.81 3.69 2.74
N GLY A 252 27.71 3.89 4.07
CA GLY A 252 28.34 5.00 4.78
C GLY A 252 27.79 6.38 4.38
N VAL A 253 26.56 6.44 3.87
CA VAL A 253 25.90 7.69 3.45
C VAL A 253 25.31 8.38 4.67
N GLU A 254 25.42 9.71 4.73
CA GLU A 254 24.79 10.50 5.80
C GLU A 254 23.29 10.20 5.85
N LYS A 255 22.75 9.99 7.08
CA LYS A 255 21.37 9.58 7.33
C LYS A 255 20.33 10.41 6.56
N ALA A 256 20.45 11.75 6.58
CA ALA A 256 19.50 12.62 5.89
C ALA A 256 19.48 12.37 4.37
N VAL A 257 20.63 12.16 3.77
CA VAL A 257 20.76 11.82 2.34
C VAL A 257 20.26 10.40 2.09
N GLY A 258 20.56 9.47 3.00
CA GLY A 258 20.08 8.08 2.94
C GLY A 258 18.56 8.00 2.99
N ASP A 259 17.90 8.74 3.88
CA ASP A 259 16.45 8.80 4.01
C ASP A 259 15.78 9.41 2.77
N LEU A 260 16.36 10.45 2.19
CA LEU A 260 15.83 11.09 0.97
C LEU A 260 16.08 10.24 -0.29
N ALA A 261 17.26 9.70 -0.48
CA ALA A 261 17.59 8.91 -1.67
C ALA A 261 17.10 7.46 -1.56
N GLY A 262 17.04 6.88 -0.36
CA GLY A 262 16.52 5.53 -0.11
C GLY A 262 14.97 5.51 -0.13
N PRO A 263 14.31 5.53 1.03
CA PRO A 263 12.86 5.32 1.11
C PRO A 263 12.03 6.42 0.44
N CYS A 264 12.43 7.70 0.52
CA CYS A 264 11.70 8.77 -0.14
C CYS A 264 11.83 8.69 -1.66
N GLY A 265 13.05 8.49 -2.18
CA GLY A 265 13.30 8.27 -3.60
C GLY A 265 12.61 7.03 -4.15
N PHE A 266 12.60 5.93 -3.38
CA PHE A 266 11.83 4.72 -3.69
C PHE A 266 10.34 5.02 -3.83
N ALA A 267 9.72 5.66 -2.82
CA ALA A 267 8.29 5.98 -2.82
C ALA A 267 7.91 6.93 -3.97
N PHE A 268 8.75 7.92 -4.26
CA PHE A 268 8.57 8.84 -5.38
C PHE A 268 8.60 8.10 -6.72
N CYS A 269 9.60 7.26 -6.95
CA CYS A 269 9.72 6.47 -8.18
C CYS A 269 8.57 5.46 -8.31
N MET A 270 8.11 4.86 -7.22
CA MET A 270 6.95 3.98 -7.19
C MET A 270 5.68 4.74 -7.60
N GLY A 271 5.47 5.93 -7.05
CA GLY A 271 4.37 6.82 -7.44
C GLY A 271 4.40 7.19 -8.93
N LEU A 272 5.59 7.52 -9.46
CA LEU A 272 5.77 7.79 -10.88
C LEU A 272 5.44 6.57 -11.74
N GLY A 273 5.88 5.36 -11.35
CA GLY A 273 5.58 4.12 -12.08
C GLY A 273 4.07 3.84 -12.14
N ARG A 274 3.38 3.98 -11.01
CA ARG A 274 1.92 3.84 -10.92
C ARG A 274 1.18 4.90 -11.76
N LEU A 275 1.61 6.15 -11.67
CA LEU A 275 1.03 7.25 -12.44
C LEU A 275 1.25 7.09 -13.94
N TRP A 276 2.46 6.66 -14.34
CA TRP A 276 2.79 6.45 -15.75
C TRP A 276 1.93 5.33 -16.35
N TYR A 277 1.83 4.19 -15.66
CA TYR A 277 0.95 3.11 -16.11
C TYR A 277 -0.52 3.53 -16.09
N GLY A 278 -0.96 4.25 -15.07
CA GLY A 278 -2.31 4.80 -15.00
C GLY A 278 -2.70 5.69 -16.19
N LYS A 279 -1.73 6.37 -16.80
CA LYS A 279 -1.96 7.26 -17.97
C LYS A 279 -1.73 6.57 -19.31
N LYS A 280 -0.86 5.58 -19.40
CA LYS A 280 -0.40 4.98 -20.66
C LYS A 280 -0.74 3.50 -20.80
N GLY A 281 -1.18 2.86 -19.73
CA GLY A 281 -1.43 1.41 -19.65
C GLY A 281 -2.48 0.89 -20.65
N GLU A 282 -3.39 1.75 -21.13
CA GLU A 282 -4.39 1.38 -22.15
C GLU A 282 -3.78 0.77 -23.42
N ARG A 283 -2.52 1.07 -23.71
CA ARG A 283 -1.81 0.60 -24.91
C ARG A 283 -0.88 -0.57 -24.64
N LEU A 284 -0.83 -1.05 -23.38
CA LEU A 284 0.12 -2.06 -22.95
C LEU A 284 -0.62 -3.31 -22.47
N ASP A 285 -0.10 -4.49 -22.80
CA ASP A 285 -0.52 -5.72 -22.14
C ASP A 285 0.00 -5.73 -20.70
N LEU A 286 -0.92 -5.79 -19.73
CA LEU A 286 -0.59 -5.73 -18.30
C LEU A 286 0.36 -6.87 -17.90
N SER A 287 0.14 -8.09 -18.41
CA SER A 287 0.98 -9.24 -18.06
C SER A 287 2.40 -9.08 -18.57
N ALA A 288 2.56 -8.59 -19.81
CA ALA A 288 3.88 -8.33 -20.41
C ALA A 288 4.60 -7.18 -19.68
N TYR A 289 3.87 -6.11 -19.31
CA TYR A 289 4.42 -4.99 -18.55
C TYR A 289 4.88 -5.44 -17.16
N MET A 290 4.05 -6.18 -16.42
CA MET A 290 4.41 -6.72 -15.11
C MET A 290 5.61 -7.68 -15.20
N LEU A 291 5.69 -8.48 -16.26
CA LEU A 291 6.85 -9.37 -16.47
C LEU A 291 8.14 -8.56 -16.63
N GLY A 292 8.13 -7.53 -17.49
CA GLY A 292 9.25 -6.61 -17.66
C GLY A 292 9.64 -5.90 -16.37
N ALA A 293 8.65 -5.40 -15.63
CA ALA A 293 8.83 -4.75 -14.34
C ALA A 293 9.41 -5.74 -13.28
N GLY A 294 8.98 -7.01 -13.25
CA GLY A 294 9.54 -8.04 -12.38
C GLY A 294 11.03 -8.32 -12.68
N VAL A 295 11.40 -8.38 -13.95
CA VAL A 295 12.80 -8.52 -14.36
C VAL A 295 13.60 -7.27 -13.95
N LEU A 296 13.07 -6.07 -14.19
CA LEU A 296 13.70 -4.81 -13.79
C LEU A 296 13.88 -4.75 -12.26
N CYS A 297 12.88 -5.19 -11.49
CA CYS A 297 12.95 -5.27 -10.02
C CYS A 297 14.10 -6.20 -9.58
N PHE A 298 14.21 -7.38 -10.18
CA PHE A 298 15.30 -8.30 -9.89
C PHE A 298 16.67 -7.69 -10.17
N VAL A 299 16.86 -7.08 -11.35
CA VAL A 299 18.11 -6.41 -11.71
C VAL A 299 18.43 -5.24 -10.77
N ALA A 300 17.41 -4.49 -10.37
CA ALA A 300 17.56 -3.38 -9.42
C ALA A 300 17.97 -3.87 -8.02
N TYR A 301 17.41 -4.98 -7.54
CA TYR A 301 17.85 -5.63 -6.30
C TYR A 301 19.31 -6.07 -6.37
N LEU A 302 19.75 -6.67 -7.49
CA LEU A 302 21.15 -7.05 -7.68
C LEU A 302 22.05 -5.80 -7.75
N ALA A 303 21.63 -4.75 -8.43
CA ALA A 303 22.38 -3.48 -8.48
C ALA A 303 22.50 -2.87 -7.09
N ALA A 304 21.44 -2.86 -6.28
CA ALA A 304 21.49 -2.35 -4.91
C ALA A 304 22.43 -3.17 -4.02
N SER A 305 22.38 -4.52 -4.12
CA SER A 305 23.04 -5.40 -3.18
C SER A 305 24.45 -5.87 -3.59
N LEU A 306 24.84 -5.78 -4.84
CA LEU A 306 26.15 -6.31 -5.32
C LEU A 306 27.17 -5.22 -5.65
N THR A 307 26.74 -3.95 -5.81
CA THR A 307 27.67 -2.89 -6.16
C THR A 307 28.28 -2.24 -4.94
N PRO A 308 29.59 -1.94 -4.96
CA PRO A 308 30.25 -1.20 -3.88
C PRO A 308 30.04 0.32 -3.97
N TRP A 309 29.37 0.81 -5.02
CA TRP A 309 29.22 2.22 -5.28
C TRP A 309 27.90 2.76 -4.74
N PRO A 310 27.91 3.62 -3.69
CA PRO A 310 26.70 4.11 -3.02
C PRO A 310 25.66 4.70 -3.98
N VAL A 311 26.10 5.48 -4.99
CA VAL A 311 25.20 6.09 -5.98
C VAL A 311 24.44 5.04 -6.78
N VAL A 312 25.12 3.96 -7.19
CA VAL A 312 24.49 2.88 -7.97
C VAL A 312 23.55 2.06 -7.09
N SER A 313 23.95 1.79 -5.85
CA SER A 313 23.10 1.08 -4.87
C SER A 313 21.83 1.85 -4.56
N LEU A 314 21.92 3.15 -4.28
CA LEU A 314 20.75 4.00 -4.03
C LEU A 314 19.88 4.16 -5.29
N ALA A 315 20.48 4.28 -6.47
CA ALA A 315 19.74 4.26 -7.75
C ALA A 315 19.00 2.90 -7.91
N GLY A 316 19.63 1.79 -7.54
CA GLY A 316 18.97 0.47 -7.49
C GLY A 316 17.75 0.46 -6.59
N CYS A 317 17.82 1.07 -5.38
CA CYS A 317 16.68 1.22 -4.49
C CYS A 317 15.54 2.02 -5.15
N MET A 318 15.85 3.15 -5.78
CA MET A 318 14.86 4.00 -6.47
C MET A 318 14.22 3.27 -7.67
N VAL A 319 15.02 2.57 -8.49
CA VAL A 319 14.54 1.78 -9.63
C VAL A 319 13.70 0.61 -9.17
N THR A 320 14.00 0.01 -8.02
CA THR A 320 13.13 -0.99 -7.40
C THR A 320 11.75 -0.41 -7.14
N GLY A 321 11.65 0.82 -6.59
CA GLY A 321 10.38 1.52 -6.41
C GLY A 321 9.60 1.66 -7.71
N LEU A 322 10.25 2.13 -8.78
CA LEU A 322 9.63 2.22 -10.10
C LEU A 322 9.09 0.87 -10.59
N ALA A 323 9.87 -0.20 -10.42
CA ALA A 323 9.54 -1.54 -10.89
C ALA A 323 8.37 -2.16 -10.10
N VAL A 324 8.38 -2.07 -8.77
CA VAL A 324 7.30 -2.64 -7.94
C VAL A 324 5.99 -1.87 -8.04
N GLY A 325 6.03 -0.64 -8.53
CA GLY A 325 4.85 0.23 -8.60
C GLY A 325 3.61 -0.42 -9.22
N ILE A 326 3.76 -1.24 -10.26
CA ILE A 326 2.65 -1.93 -10.91
C ILE A 326 2.28 -3.26 -10.25
N MET A 327 3.14 -3.84 -9.42
CA MET A 327 2.98 -5.22 -8.95
C MET A 327 1.72 -5.41 -8.12
N TRP A 328 1.45 -4.53 -7.18
CA TRP A 328 0.26 -4.59 -6.35
C TRP A 328 -1.03 -4.34 -7.15
N PRO A 329 -1.22 -3.15 -7.76
CA PRO A 329 -2.43 -2.88 -8.53
C PRO A 329 -2.63 -3.80 -9.72
N GLY A 330 -1.56 -4.19 -10.38
CA GLY A 330 -1.59 -5.13 -11.50
C GLY A 330 -2.02 -6.54 -11.09
N SER A 331 -1.57 -7.03 -9.93
CA SER A 331 -2.00 -8.32 -9.40
C SER A 331 -3.49 -8.34 -9.09
N ILE A 332 -4.02 -7.27 -8.50
CA ILE A 332 -5.44 -7.10 -8.24
C ILE A 332 -6.20 -7.11 -9.58
N SER A 333 -5.79 -6.30 -10.54
CA SER A 333 -6.45 -6.21 -11.85
C SER A 333 -6.43 -7.53 -12.63
N LEU A 334 -5.28 -8.22 -12.65
CA LEU A 334 -5.18 -9.55 -13.28
C LEU A 334 -6.10 -10.58 -12.61
N THR A 335 -6.22 -10.53 -11.29
CA THR A 335 -7.08 -11.46 -10.55
C THR A 335 -8.56 -11.15 -10.81
N SER A 336 -8.97 -9.87 -10.77
CA SER A 336 -10.34 -9.44 -11.05
C SER A 336 -10.79 -9.82 -12.46
N ALA A 337 -9.90 -9.66 -13.45
CA ALA A 337 -10.19 -10.05 -14.83
C ALA A 337 -10.36 -11.58 -15.00
N ARG A 338 -9.73 -12.39 -14.12
CA ARG A 338 -9.79 -13.86 -14.18
C ARG A 338 -10.88 -14.46 -13.31
N ILE A 339 -11.25 -13.81 -12.25
CA ILE A 339 -12.27 -14.25 -11.29
C ILE A 339 -13.27 -13.11 -11.06
N PRO A 340 -14.11 -12.78 -12.07
CA PRO A 340 -15.04 -11.65 -11.96
C PRO A 340 -16.05 -11.82 -10.81
N THR A 341 -16.33 -13.07 -10.41
CA THR A 341 -17.21 -13.42 -9.30
C THR A 341 -16.50 -13.47 -7.94
N GLY A 342 -15.22 -13.04 -7.86
CA GLY A 342 -14.42 -13.12 -6.66
C GLY A 342 -14.96 -12.32 -5.48
N GLY A 343 -15.60 -11.19 -5.76
CA GLY A 343 -16.20 -10.33 -4.73
C GLY A 343 -15.20 -9.80 -3.71
N THR A 344 -15.69 -9.29 -2.59
CA THR A 344 -14.86 -8.70 -1.51
C THR A 344 -13.84 -9.68 -0.95
N ALA A 345 -14.22 -10.96 -0.79
CA ALA A 345 -13.33 -11.97 -0.24
C ALA A 345 -12.04 -12.14 -1.05
N MET A 346 -12.12 -11.98 -2.37
CA MET A 346 -10.95 -12.04 -3.24
C MET A 346 -10.00 -10.87 -2.99
N PHE A 347 -10.51 -9.64 -2.92
CA PHE A 347 -9.69 -8.45 -2.66
C PHE A 347 -9.04 -8.51 -1.28
N ALA A 348 -9.81 -8.93 -0.26
CA ALA A 348 -9.29 -9.07 1.10
C ALA A 348 -8.22 -10.17 1.22
N LEU A 349 -8.39 -11.32 0.54
CA LEU A 349 -7.36 -12.36 0.51
C LEU A 349 -6.10 -11.93 -0.24
N LEU A 350 -6.24 -11.12 -1.30
CA LEU A 350 -5.09 -10.54 -1.99
C LEU A 350 -4.35 -9.54 -1.11
N ALA A 351 -5.06 -8.62 -0.43
CA ALA A 351 -4.47 -7.68 0.51
C ALA A 351 -3.73 -8.42 1.64
N LEU A 352 -4.40 -9.38 2.29
CA LEU A 352 -3.80 -10.24 3.32
C LEU A 352 -2.52 -10.94 2.83
N ALA A 353 -2.50 -11.42 1.60
CA ALA A 353 -1.32 -12.05 1.01
C ALA A 353 -0.19 -11.03 0.77
N GLY A 354 -0.52 -9.82 0.32
CA GLY A 354 0.45 -8.74 0.16
C GLY A 354 1.08 -8.32 1.48
N ASP A 355 0.29 -8.13 2.52
CA ASP A 355 0.74 -7.77 3.86
C ASP A 355 1.57 -8.88 4.52
N ALA A 356 1.21 -10.15 4.28
CA ALA A 356 2.05 -11.27 4.67
C ALA A 356 3.42 -11.19 3.99
N GLY A 357 3.46 -10.85 2.69
CA GLY A 357 4.71 -10.58 1.97
C GLY A 357 5.50 -9.43 2.59
N GLY A 358 4.82 -8.34 2.93
CA GLY A 358 5.39 -7.18 3.63
C GLY A 358 5.99 -7.52 5.01
N THR A 359 5.51 -8.58 5.63
CA THR A 359 6.07 -9.12 6.89
C THR A 359 7.25 -10.05 6.61
N PHE A 360 7.12 -10.99 5.68
CA PHE A 360 8.16 -12.00 5.40
C PHE A 360 9.40 -11.40 4.74
N GLY A 361 9.24 -10.44 3.83
CA GLY A 361 10.33 -9.86 3.09
C GLY A 361 11.38 -9.18 3.99
N PRO A 362 11.02 -8.16 4.77
CA PRO A 362 11.93 -7.53 5.72
C PRO A 362 12.49 -8.48 6.76
N SER A 363 11.69 -9.46 7.21
CA SER A 363 12.13 -10.47 8.17
C SER A 363 13.24 -11.35 7.60
N LEU A 364 13.16 -11.73 6.31
CA LEU A 364 14.22 -12.48 5.63
C LEU A 364 15.53 -11.70 5.62
N VAL A 365 15.50 -10.39 5.32
CA VAL A 365 16.69 -9.53 5.38
C VAL A 365 17.27 -9.55 6.77
N GLY A 366 16.47 -9.32 7.82
CA GLY A 366 16.93 -9.32 9.20
C GLY A 366 17.54 -10.64 9.65
N LEU A 367 17.00 -11.79 9.21
CA LEU A 367 17.55 -13.12 9.49
C LEU A 367 18.88 -13.35 8.78
N CYS A 368 18.96 -13.01 7.48
CA CYS A 368 20.19 -13.17 6.70
C CYS A 368 21.31 -12.24 7.18
N THR A 369 20.98 -11.01 7.53
CA THR A 369 21.92 -10.03 8.09
C THR A 369 22.57 -10.55 9.36
N ARG A 370 21.79 -11.15 10.28
CA ARG A 370 22.32 -11.76 11.51
C ARG A 370 23.28 -12.91 11.21
N SER A 371 22.94 -13.75 10.24
CA SER A 371 23.73 -14.93 9.88
C SER A 371 25.02 -14.56 9.15
N ALA A 372 25.06 -13.44 8.43
CA ALA A 372 26.18 -12.97 7.62
C ALA A 372 27.08 -11.92 8.33
N GLY A 373 27.03 -11.86 9.66
CA GLY A 373 27.90 -10.96 10.40
C GLY A 373 27.48 -9.48 10.35
N SER A 374 26.17 -9.22 10.28
CA SER A 374 25.53 -7.89 10.27
C SER A 374 25.63 -7.12 8.94
N ASP A 375 25.78 -7.82 7.81
CA ASP A 375 25.78 -7.19 6.49
C ASP A 375 24.37 -7.14 5.85
N ILE A 376 23.79 -5.94 5.75
CA ILE A 376 22.48 -5.70 5.15
C ILE A 376 22.48 -6.03 3.66
N GLN A 377 23.60 -5.89 2.96
CA GLN A 377 23.73 -6.24 1.53
C GLN A 377 23.38 -7.71 1.27
N SER A 378 23.90 -8.62 2.12
CA SER A 378 23.59 -10.05 2.06
C SER A 378 22.11 -10.33 2.26
N GLY A 379 21.46 -9.59 3.17
CA GLY A 379 20.01 -9.66 3.39
C GLY A 379 19.20 -9.21 2.18
N LEU A 380 19.56 -8.07 1.59
CA LEU A 380 18.91 -7.57 0.36
C LEU A 380 19.14 -8.50 -0.83
N LEU A 381 20.34 -9.10 -0.95
CA LEU A 381 20.61 -10.09 -1.98
C LEU A 381 19.72 -11.33 -1.81
N ALA A 382 19.54 -11.83 -0.60
CA ALA A 382 18.63 -12.94 -0.34
C ALA A 382 17.17 -12.57 -0.70
N ALA A 383 16.75 -11.35 -0.43
CA ALA A 383 15.41 -10.86 -0.76
C ALA A 383 15.15 -10.74 -2.29
N SER A 384 16.20 -10.77 -3.12
CA SER A 384 16.05 -10.83 -4.59
C SER A 384 15.29 -12.07 -5.08
N VAL A 385 15.08 -13.07 -4.23
CA VAL A 385 14.22 -14.24 -4.52
C VAL A 385 12.77 -13.84 -4.79
N PHE A 386 12.26 -12.79 -4.15
CA PHE A 386 10.86 -12.37 -4.34
C PHE A 386 10.57 -11.84 -5.75
N PRO A 387 11.37 -10.96 -6.35
CA PRO A 387 11.22 -10.61 -7.77
C PRO A 387 11.30 -11.82 -8.71
N VAL A 388 12.11 -12.85 -8.40
CA VAL A 388 12.15 -14.10 -9.19
C VAL A 388 10.81 -14.83 -9.09
N ILE A 389 10.24 -14.96 -7.88
CA ILE A 389 8.91 -15.55 -7.68
C ILE A 389 7.85 -14.78 -8.47
N LEU A 390 7.88 -13.42 -8.47
CA LEU A 390 7.00 -12.59 -9.29
C LEU A 390 7.05 -13.01 -10.77
N VAL A 391 8.24 -13.05 -11.35
CA VAL A 391 8.45 -13.40 -12.76
C VAL A 391 7.92 -14.81 -13.07
N VAL A 392 8.16 -15.78 -12.18
CA VAL A 392 7.69 -17.15 -12.34
C VAL A 392 6.16 -17.22 -12.29
N CYS A 393 5.53 -16.55 -11.32
CA CYS A 393 4.07 -16.52 -11.19
C CYS A 393 3.40 -15.87 -12.40
N ILE A 394 3.92 -14.72 -12.87
CA ILE A 394 3.36 -14.02 -14.05
C ILE A 394 3.46 -14.91 -15.29
N LYS A 395 4.60 -15.59 -15.52
CA LYS A 395 4.74 -16.56 -16.62
C LYS A 395 3.76 -17.73 -16.49
N GLY A 396 3.52 -18.22 -15.27
CA GLY A 396 2.53 -19.27 -15.00
C GLY A 396 1.11 -18.81 -15.39
N ILE A 397 0.72 -17.61 -14.96
CA ILE A 397 -0.59 -17.00 -15.25
C ILE A 397 -0.77 -16.81 -16.76
N THR A 398 0.26 -16.34 -17.46
CA THR A 398 0.22 -16.09 -18.91
C THR A 398 0.10 -17.40 -19.71
N ARG A 399 0.81 -18.47 -19.30
CA ARG A 399 0.71 -19.79 -19.94
C ARG A 399 -0.66 -20.43 -19.79
N GLU A 400 -1.28 -20.30 -18.63
CA GLU A 400 -2.64 -20.78 -18.40
C GLU A 400 -3.66 -20.04 -19.29
N ARG A 401 -3.43 -18.74 -19.55
CA ARG A 401 -4.23 -17.96 -20.49
C ARG A 401 -4.17 -18.53 -21.91
N ALA A 402 -2.98 -18.89 -22.36
CA ALA A 402 -2.78 -19.43 -23.72
C ALA A 402 -3.37 -20.84 -23.91
N LYS A 403 -3.61 -21.60 -22.83
CA LYS A 403 -4.24 -22.92 -22.89
C LYS A 403 -5.78 -22.88 -22.86
N SER A 404 -6.35 -21.77 -22.36
CA SER A 404 -7.80 -21.58 -22.21
C SER A 404 -8.43 -20.72 -23.32
N ALA A 405 -7.63 -20.14 -24.19
CA ALA A 405 -8.00 -19.46 -25.41
C ALA A 405 -7.89 -20.37 -26.64
#